data_bccc18d5eb08dbf7595fca4b1ce54b7a
#
_entry.id   bccc18d5eb08dbf7595fca4b1ce54b7a
#
_cell.length_a   1.000
_cell.length_b   1.000
_cell.length_c   1.000
_cell.angle_alpha   90.00
_cell.angle_beta   90.00
_cell.angle_gamma   90.00
#
_symmetry.space_group_name_H-M   'P 1'
#
loop_
_entity.id
_entity.type
_entity.pdbx_description
1 polymer ?
#
loop_
_entity_poly.entity_id
_entity_poly.type
_entity_poly.pdbx_seq_one_letter_code
_entity_poly.pdbx_strand_id
1 'polypeptide(L)'
;MMKKFLSAVKTLLARNEKILIYPEQGMWWNYRKPRPMQDGAFSLAVRNNAPVIPIFITMEDSDIIDGDGFPVQEYTLHILPAIYPNPNLSYPAAKKDMKNKNYEAWVRTYEEFYKTQLRYSAP
;
A
#
# COMPACT_ATOMS: atom_id res chain seq x y z
N MET A 1 1.52 5.82 -25.27
CA MET A 1 1.23 4.73 -24.33
C MET A 1 0.71 5.25 -22.98
N MET A 2 1.39 6.18 -22.35
CA MET A 2 0.98 6.74 -21.06
C MET A 2 -0.41 7.40 -21.09
N LYS A 3 -0.73 8.14 -22.18
CA LYS A 3 -2.05 8.78 -22.35
C LYS A 3 -3.19 7.77 -22.38
N LYS A 4 -3.01 6.63 -23.04
CA LYS A 4 -4.02 5.57 -23.08
C LYS A 4 -4.23 4.94 -21.69
N PHE A 5 -3.15 4.73 -20.97
CA PHE A 5 -3.20 4.20 -19.61
C PHE A 5 -3.96 5.16 -18.67
N LEU A 6 -3.63 6.45 -18.68
CA LEU A 6 -4.28 7.44 -17.84
C LEU A 6 -5.77 7.58 -18.19
N SER A 7 -6.11 7.53 -19.48
CA SER A 7 -7.50 7.56 -19.94
C SER A 7 -8.28 6.33 -19.48
N ALA A 8 -7.68 5.15 -19.56
CA ALA A 8 -8.29 3.90 -19.10
C ALA A 8 -8.55 3.94 -17.59
N VAL A 9 -7.60 4.40 -16.80
CA VAL A 9 -7.74 4.56 -15.35
C VAL A 9 -8.89 5.50 -15.03
N LYS A 10 -8.96 6.65 -15.69
CA LYS A 10 -10.04 7.63 -15.52
C LYS A 10 -11.40 7.01 -15.81
N THR A 11 -11.50 6.26 -16.90
CA THR A 11 -12.75 5.58 -17.30
C THR A 11 -13.19 4.55 -16.25
N LEU A 12 -12.26 3.72 -15.77
CA LEU A 12 -12.55 2.70 -14.77
C LEU A 12 -13.03 3.33 -13.45
N LEU A 13 -12.33 4.35 -12.98
CA LEU A 13 -12.70 5.04 -11.75
C LEU A 13 -14.06 5.76 -11.88
N ALA A 14 -14.36 6.32 -13.05
CA ALA A 14 -15.66 6.96 -13.32
C ALA A 14 -16.81 5.94 -13.30
N ARG A 15 -16.53 4.66 -13.58
CA ARG A 15 -17.49 3.55 -13.49
C ARG A 15 -17.58 2.96 -12.09
N ASN A 16 -16.95 3.59 -11.10
CA ASN A 16 -16.87 3.08 -9.72
C ASN A 16 -16.16 1.73 -9.62
N GLU A 17 -15.25 1.47 -10.55
CA GLU A 17 -14.39 0.29 -10.51
C GLU A 17 -13.19 0.54 -9.59
N LYS A 18 -12.64 -0.54 -9.07
CA LYS A 18 -11.48 -0.45 -8.16
C LYS A 18 -10.23 -0.92 -8.89
N ILE A 19 -9.12 -0.23 -8.64
CA ILE A 19 -7.83 -0.55 -9.26
C ILE A 19 -6.88 -0.94 -8.15
N LEU A 20 -6.31 -2.14 -8.26
CA LEU A 20 -5.29 -2.62 -7.33
C LEU A 20 -3.92 -2.19 -7.81
N ILE A 21 -3.14 -1.55 -6.95
CA ILE A 21 -1.79 -1.12 -7.25
C ILE A 21 -0.85 -1.52 -6.12
N TYR A 22 0.31 -2.02 -6.49
CA TYR A 22 1.41 -2.29 -5.55
C TYR A 22 2.38 -1.10 -5.57
N PRO A 23 2.26 -0.16 -4.62
CA PRO A 23 3.01 1.10 -4.70
C PRO A 23 4.52 0.95 -4.47
N GLU A 24 4.93 -0.17 -3.92
CA GLU A 24 6.35 -0.47 -3.69
C GLU A 24 7.10 -0.82 -4.97
N GLN A 25 6.38 -1.26 -6.01
CA GLN A 25 6.89 -1.59 -7.35
C GLN A 25 8.06 -2.58 -7.36
N GLY A 26 8.04 -3.54 -6.46
CA GLY A 26 9.05 -4.58 -6.46
C GLY A 26 8.95 -5.50 -5.27
N MET A 27 9.55 -6.67 -5.41
CA MET A 27 9.67 -7.62 -4.32
C MET A 27 10.83 -7.24 -3.42
N TRP A 28 10.68 -7.53 -2.14
CA TRP A 28 11.74 -7.30 -1.15
C TRP A 28 12.01 -8.59 -0.41
N TRP A 29 13.26 -8.83 -0.06
CA TRP A 29 13.65 -10.03 0.68
C TRP A 29 13.04 -10.07 2.10
N ASN A 30 12.75 -8.90 2.69
CA ASN A 30 12.05 -8.82 3.97
C ASN A 30 10.60 -8.40 3.73
N TYR A 31 9.74 -9.40 3.57
CA TYR A 31 8.33 -9.19 3.20
C TYR A 31 7.46 -8.65 4.34
N ARG A 32 7.97 -8.61 5.56
CA ARG A 32 7.19 -8.19 6.72
C ARG A 32 7.14 -6.68 6.88
N LYS A 33 8.21 -6.00 6.54
CA LYS A 33 8.35 -4.54 6.75
C LYS A 33 7.72 -3.73 5.62
N PRO A 34 7.04 -2.60 5.95
CA PRO A 34 6.62 -1.66 4.92
C PRO A 34 7.83 -1.13 4.15
N ARG A 35 7.70 -1.02 2.85
CA ARG A 35 8.75 -0.51 1.97
C ARG A 35 8.38 0.89 1.50
N PRO A 36 9.36 1.75 1.18
CA PRO A 36 9.08 3.04 0.55
C PRO A 36 8.22 2.90 -0.71
N MET A 37 7.30 3.83 -0.90
CA MET A 37 6.32 3.79 -1.96
C MET A 37 6.69 4.74 -3.08
N GLN A 38 6.33 4.36 -4.31
CA GLN A 38 6.42 5.23 -5.48
C GLN A 38 5.19 6.14 -5.58
N ASP A 39 5.30 7.20 -6.37
CA ASP A 39 4.27 8.24 -6.43
C ASP A 39 3.06 7.88 -7.33
N GLY A 40 3.21 6.90 -8.22
CA GLY A 40 2.24 6.63 -9.28
C GLY A 40 0.80 6.45 -8.83
N ALA A 41 0.57 5.62 -7.82
CA ALA A 41 -0.78 5.36 -7.30
C ALA A 41 -1.42 6.64 -6.74
N PHE A 42 -0.65 7.44 -6.02
CA PHE A 42 -1.13 8.67 -5.40
C PHE A 42 -1.36 9.77 -6.43
N SER A 43 -0.53 9.83 -7.46
CA SER A 43 -0.75 10.68 -8.63
C SER A 43 -2.10 10.40 -9.28
N LEU A 44 -2.41 9.14 -9.54
CA LEU A 44 -3.67 8.72 -10.14
C LEU A 44 -4.85 9.08 -9.24
N ALA A 45 -4.72 8.85 -7.94
CA ALA A 45 -5.78 9.15 -6.99
C ALA A 45 -6.11 10.65 -6.96
N VAL A 46 -5.08 11.50 -6.86
CA VAL A 46 -5.28 12.95 -6.84
C VAL A 46 -5.88 13.46 -8.15
N ARG A 47 -5.35 13.01 -9.28
CA ARG A 47 -5.85 13.42 -10.61
C ARG A 47 -7.32 13.07 -10.84
N ASN A 48 -7.77 11.95 -10.27
CA ASN A 48 -9.14 11.47 -10.46
C ASN A 48 -10.04 11.75 -9.24
N ASN A 49 -9.54 12.49 -8.26
CA ASN A 49 -10.24 12.75 -7.01
C ASN A 49 -10.80 11.47 -6.38
N ALA A 50 -9.99 10.42 -6.40
CA ALA A 50 -10.36 9.10 -5.90
C ALA A 50 -9.67 8.81 -4.57
N PRO A 51 -10.33 8.11 -3.64
CA PRO A 51 -9.69 7.69 -2.41
C PRO A 51 -8.71 6.54 -2.66
N VAL A 52 -7.73 6.43 -1.77
CA VAL A 52 -6.85 5.27 -1.67
C VAL A 52 -7.24 4.47 -0.43
N ILE A 53 -7.43 3.17 -0.59
CA ILE A 53 -7.68 2.26 0.52
C ILE A 53 -6.39 1.50 0.79
N PRO A 54 -5.66 1.81 1.87
CA PRO A 54 -4.45 1.07 2.19
C PRO A 54 -4.78 -0.37 2.57
N ILE A 55 -4.01 -1.30 2.02
CA ILE A 55 -4.08 -2.71 2.40
C ILE A 55 -2.67 -3.15 2.79
N PHE A 56 -2.52 -3.65 4.00
CA PHE A 56 -1.24 -4.16 4.48
C PHE A 56 -1.39 -5.64 4.81
N ILE A 57 -0.42 -6.45 4.40
CA ILE A 57 -0.44 -7.89 4.62
C ILE A 57 0.61 -8.24 5.67
N THR A 58 0.16 -8.85 6.77
CA THR A 58 1.05 -9.42 7.77
C THR A 58 1.11 -10.92 7.63
N MET A 59 2.17 -11.52 8.14
CA MET A 59 2.38 -12.97 8.09
C MET A 59 2.96 -13.47 9.40
N GLU A 60 2.57 -14.68 9.75
CA GLU A 60 3.10 -15.39 10.91
C GLU A 60 3.17 -16.89 10.64
N ASP A 61 4.00 -17.58 11.40
CA ASP A 61 4.12 -19.02 11.28
C ASP A 61 2.88 -19.70 11.84
N SER A 62 2.28 -20.61 11.09
CA SER A 62 1.22 -21.47 11.59
C SER A 62 1.79 -22.71 12.29
N ASP A 63 0.92 -23.48 12.96
CA ASP A 63 1.30 -24.75 13.56
C ASP A 63 1.47 -25.88 12.52
N ILE A 64 1.16 -25.61 11.27
CA ILE A 64 1.27 -26.59 10.19
C ILE A 64 2.68 -26.51 9.61
N ILE A 65 3.35 -27.67 9.56
CA ILE A 65 4.68 -27.81 8.97
C ILE A 65 4.51 -28.42 7.58
N ASP A 66 5.15 -27.82 6.57
CA ASP A 66 5.11 -28.32 5.20
C ASP A 66 6.02 -29.55 4.99
N GLY A 67 6.04 -30.08 3.76
CA GLY A 67 6.84 -31.26 3.42
C GLY A 67 8.34 -31.05 3.52
N ASP A 68 8.80 -29.79 3.51
CA ASP A 68 10.22 -29.43 3.62
C ASP A 68 10.64 -29.08 5.07
N GLY A 69 9.73 -29.18 6.02
CA GLY A 69 10.00 -28.93 7.43
C GLY A 69 9.88 -27.48 7.85
N PHE A 70 9.24 -26.62 7.03
CA PHE A 70 9.02 -25.20 7.34
C PHE A 70 7.58 -24.94 7.75
N PRO A 71 7.34 -23.98 8.67
CA PRO A 71 5.97 -23.59 9.00
C PRO A 71 5.27 -22.97 7.79
N VAL A 72 4.04 -23.39 7.56
CA VAL A 72 3.17 -22.72 6.57
C VAL A 72 2.84 -21.33 7.08
N GLN A 73 3.01 -20.32 6.23
CA GLN A 73 2.74 -18.94 6.62
C GLN A 73 1.25 -18.65 6.61
N GLU A 74 0.79 -18.01 7.66
CA GLU A 74 -0.58 -17.52 7.77
C GLU A 74 -0.58 -16.02 7.50
N TYR A 75 -1.40 -15.59 6.53
CA TYR A 75 -1.45 -14.20 6.07
C TYR A 75 -2.71 -13.53 6.59
N THR A 76 -2.58 -12.30 7.06
CA THR A 76 -3.71 -11.45 7.43
C THR A 76 -3.71 -10.21 6.55
N LEU A 77 -4.83 -9.98 5.86
CA LEU A 77 -5.04 -8.74 5.11
C LEU A 77 -5.69 -7.70 6.02
N HIS A 78 -5.00 -6.59 6.21
CA HIS A 78 -5.51 -5.45 6.96
C HIS A 78 -6.02 -4.41 5.96
N ILE A 79 -7.33 -4.28 5.87
CA ILE A 79 -7.96 -3.26 5.02
C ILE A 79 -8.21 -2.04 5.91
N LEU A 80 -7.51 -0.95 5.62
CA LEU A 80 -7.44 0.23 6.47
C LEU A 80 -8.39 1.33 5.96
N PRO A 81 -8.70 2.33 6.79
CA PRO A 81 -9.60 3.40 6.39
C PRO A 81 -9.13 4.13 5.13
N ALA A 82 -10.08 4.51 4.28
CA ALA A 82 -9.83 5.23 3.05
C ALA A 82 -9.18 6.58 3.30
N ILE A 83 -8.23 6.95 2.45
CA ILE A 83 -7.54 8.24 2.46
C ILE A 83 -8.03 9.03 1.26
N TYR A 84 -8.61 10.19 1.49
CA TYR A 84 -9.14 11.05 0.43
C TYR A 84 -8.15 12.15 0.07
N PRO A 85 -8.07 12.54 -1.21
CA PRO A 85 -7.28 13.69 -1.60
C PRO A 85 -7.76 14.96 -0.86
N ASN A 86 -6.81 15.75 -0.36
CA ASN A 86 -7.15 17.01 0.31
C ASN A 86 -7.36 18.12 -0.74
N PRO A 87 -8.60 18.64 -0.90
CA PRO A 87 -8.89 19.63 -1.93
C PRO A 87 -8.23 20.99 -1.68
N ASN A 88 -7.74 21.23 -0.47
CA ASN A 88 -7.08 22.50 -0.11
C ASN A 88 -5.59 22.51 -0.45
N LEU A 89 -5.05 21.38 -0.89
CA LEU A 89 -3.63 21.26 -1.24
C LEU A 89 -3.43 21.31 -2.75
N SER A 90 -2.26 21.81 -3.16
CA SER A 90 -1.83 21.71 -4.56
C SER A 90 -1.65 20.24 -4.96
N TYR A 91 -1.61 19.97 -6.27
CA TYR A 91 -1.41 18.60 -6.75
C TYR A 91 -0.16 17.92 -6.16
N PRO A 92 1.04 18.55 -6.18
CA PRO A 92 2.22 17.91 -5.57
C PRO A 92 2.06 17.69 -4.06
N ALA A 93 1.47 18.64 -3.35
CA ALA A 93 1.27 18.53 -1.91
C ALA A 93 0.23 17.49 -1.55
N ALA A 94 -0.88 17.41 -2.28
CA ALA A 94 -1.93 16.42 -2.08
C ALA A 94 -1.41 15.00 -2.31
N LYS A 95 -0.61 14.81 -3.35
CA LYS A 95 0.02 13.52 -3.66
C LYS A 95 0.95 13.08 -2.53
N LYS A 96 1.80 13.97 -2.05
CA LYS A 96 2.72 13.70 -0.94
C LYS A 96 1.97 13.40 0.36
N ASP A 97 0.91 14.15 0.64
CA ASP A 97 0.06 13.96 1.81
C ASP A 97 -0.56 12.56 1.82
N MET A 98 -1.16 12.14 0.71
CA MET A 98 -1.76 10.81 0.59
C MET A 98 -0.71 9.69 0.76
N LYS A 99 0.44 9.84 0.12
CA LYS A 99 1.53 8.87 0.23
C LYS A 99 2.01 8.72 1.67
N ASN A 100 2.23 9.83 2.36
CA ASN A 100 2.66 9.84 3.74
C ASN A 100 1.63 9.17 4.66
N LYS A 101 0.35 9.50 4.49
CA LYS A 101 -0.74 8.91 5.27
C LYS A 101 -0.85 7.40 5.06
N ASN A 102 -0.70 6.96 3.81
CA ASN A 102 -0.71 5.53 3.49
C ASN A 102 0.47 4.81 4.14
N TYR A 103 1.66 5.38 4.05
CA TYR A 103 2.85 4.81 4.66
C TYR A 103 2.74 4.75 6.18
N GLU A 104 2.27 5.82 6.81
CA GLU A 104 2.04 5.87 8.26
C GLU A 104 1.03 4.82 8.70
N ALA A 105 -0.04 4.60 7.93
CA ALA A 105 -1.03 3.55 8.21
C ALA A 105 -0.40 2.17 8.16
N TRP A 106 0.45 1.90 7.18
CA TRP A 106 1.18 0.63 7.07
C TRP A 106 2.15 0.43 8.22
N VAL A 107 2.92 1.47 8.59
CA VAL A 107 3.87 1.39 9.70
C VAL A 107 3.14 1.10 11.00
N ARG A 108 2.04 1.79 11.26
CA ARG A 108 1.23 1.57 12.46
C ARG A 108 0.70 0.14 12.52
N THR A 109 0.16 -0.37 11.42
CA THR A 109 -0.35 -1.74 11.34
C THR A 109 0.76 -2.76 11.58
N TYR A 110 1.93 -2.55 10.98
CA TYR A 110 3.11 -3.38 11.18
C TYR A 110 3.51 -3.40 12.66
N GLU A 111 3.65 -2.23 13.27
CA GLU A 111 4.12 -2.10 14.65
C GLU A 111 3.13 -2.70 15.65
N GLU A 112 1.84 -2.51 15.43
CA GLU A 112 0.78 -3.07 16.27
C GLU A 112 0.71 -4.59 16.14
N PHE A 113 0.78 -5.12 14.92
CA PHE A 113 0.67 -6.56 14.69
C PHE A 113 1.88 -7.32 15.23
N TYR A 114 3.09 -6.88 14.93
CA TYR A 114 4.32 -7.55 15.35
C TYR A 114 4.80 -7.11 16.74
N LYS A 115 4.12 -6.17 17.37
CA LYS A 115 4.45 -5.62 18.69
C LYS A 115 5.90 -5.18 18.79
N THR A 116 6.34 -4.43 17.78
CA THR A 116 7.72 -3.96 17.66
C THR A 116 7.73 -2.58 16.99
N GLN A 117 8.82 -1.87 17.13
CA GLN A 117 9.04 -0.62 16.41
C GLN A 117 9.71 -0.90 15.08
N LEU A 118 9.22 -0.26 14.01
CA LEU A 118 9.82 -0.41 12.69
C LEU A 118 11.26 0.11 12.69
N ARG A 119 12.18 -0.74 12.31
CA ARG A 119 13.59 -0.39 12.12
C ARG A 119 14.09 -1.07 10.86
N TYR A 120 14.82 -0.30 10.06
CA TYR A 120 15.54 -0.87 8.93
C TYR A 120 16.96 -1.14 9.39
N SER A 121 17.49 -2.32 9.02
CA SER A 121 18.87 -2.65 9.32
C SER A 121 19.78 -1.63 8.65
N ALA A 122 20.76 -1.13 9.37
CA ALA A 122 21.80 -0.33 8.76
C ALA A 122 22.52 -1.17 7.71
N PRO A 123 22.86 -0.60 6.56
CA PRO A 123 23.62 -1.31 5.54
C PRO A 123 25.00 -1.71 6.04
#